data_de843210a4d2c5da72143158e742eccb
#
_entry.id   de843210a4d2c5da72143158e742eccb
#
_cell.length_a   1.000
_cell.length_b   1.000
_cell.length_c   1.000
_cell.angle_alpha   90.00
_cell.angle_beta   90.00
_cell.angle_gamma   90.00
#
_symmetry.space_group_name_H-M   'P 1'
#
loop_
_entity.id
_entity.type
_entity.pdbx_description
1 polymer ?
#
loop_
_entity_poly.entity_id
_entity_poly.type
_entity_poly.pdbx_seq_one_letter_code
_entity_poly.pdbx_strand_id
1 'polypeptide(L)'
;MQALIVIDYTNDFVDGSLPVGDSAVAIEPAVCRLTEEFAGRGDFVVMAVDLHEQGDPWHPETKLFPPHNLRGTAGRQLYGKLAEVYEGNAERIYWMDKTRYSAFCGTDLELKLRERGIREVHLIGVCTDICVLHTAVDAYNKGFDITVYEDAVASFNPEGHAWALGHFRSSLGANVINSQRG
;
A
#
# COMPACT_ATOMS: atom_id res chain seq x y z
N MET A 1 -0.47 -19.21 -5.22
CA MET A 1 -1.11 -17.89 -5.29
C MET A 1 -0.47 -17.00 -4.24
N GLN A 2 -0.06 -15.82 -4.64
CA GLN A 2 0.51 -14.77 -3.77
C GLN A 2 -0.47 -13.61 -3.70
N ALA A 3 -0.22 -12.64 -2.83
CA ALA A 3 -0.99 -11.40 -2.81
C ALA A 3 -0.09 -10.18 -3.02
N LEU A 4 -0.52 -9.26 -3.87
CA LEU A 4 0.03 -7.92 -3.95
C LEU A 4 -0.90 -6.95 -3.23
N ILE A 5 -0.37 -6.20 -2.27
CA ILE A 5 -1.10 -5.17 -1.55
C ILE A 5 -0.54 -3.81 -1.96
N VAL A 6 -1.32 -3.07 -2.72
CA VAL A 6 -1.03 -1.71 -3.16
C VAL A 6 -1.60 -0.76 -2.12
N ILE A 7 -0.72 -0.08 -1.39
CA ILE A 7 -1.07 0.69 -0.21
C ILE A 7 -1.08 2.19 -0.55
N ASP A 8 -2.24 2.82 -0.43
CA ASP A 8 -2.43 4.28 -0.42
C ASP A 8 -1.83 5.06 -1.60
N TYR A 9 -1.73 4.46 -2.78
CA TYR A 9 -1.20 5.16 -3.94
C TYR A 9 -2.29 6.01 -4.62
N THR A 10 -2.69 7.09 -3.93
CA THR A 10 -3.80 7.98 -4.28
C THR A 10 -3.32 9.39 -4.62
N ASN A 11 -4.21 10.19 -5.23
CA ASN A 11 -3.88 11.58 -5.57
C ASN A 11 -3.43 12.37 -4.34
N ASP A 12 -4.14 12.26 -3.20
CA ASP A 12 -3.79 13.02 -2.01
C ASP A 12 -2.40 12.66 -1.46
N PHE A 13 -2.00 11.39 -1.53
CA PHE A 13 -0.69 10.96 -1.05
C PHE A 13 0.43 11.14 -2.06
N VAL A 14 0.16 11.24 -3.35
CA VAL A 14 1.24 11.46 -4.32
C VAL A 14 1.57 12.95 -4.47
N ASP A 15 0.58 13.78 -4.80
CA ASP A 15 0.79 15.22 -5.06
C ASP A 15 -0.34 16.14 -4.55
N GLY A 16 -1.32 15.58 -3.80
CA GLY A 16 -2.50 16.28 -3.31
C GLY A 16 -2.37 16.84 -1.89
N SER A 17 -3.33 16.52 -1.01
CA SER A 17 -3.48 17.17 0.32
C SER A 17 -2.41 16.79 1.33
N LEU A 18 -1.81 15.60 1.22
CA LEU A 18 -0.73 15.10 2.09
C LEU A 18 0.37 14.46 1.24
N PRO A 19 1.11 15.26 0.46
CA PRO A 19 1.94 14.73 -0.62
C PRO A 19 3.24 14.10 -0.12
N VAL A 20 3.54 12.93 -0.65
CA VAL A 20 4.88 12.33 -0.62
C VAL A 20 5.79 13.03 -1.63
N GLY A 21 5.20 13.52 -2.73
CA GLY A 21 5.88 14.32 -3.74
C GLY A 21 6.68 13.50 -4.76
N ASP A 22 7.77 14.05 -5.26
CA ASP A 22 8.55 13.49 -6.38
C ASP A 22 8.96 12.03 -6.17
N SER A 23 9.23 11.62 -4.93
CA SER A 23 9.58 10.23 -4.63
C SER A 23 8.43 9.27 -4.88
N ALA A 24 7.17 9.68 -4.63
CA ALA A 24 6.00 8.87 -4.97
C ALA A 24 5.73 8.89 -6.48
N VAL A 25 5.90 10.02 -7.15
CA VAL A 25 5.78 10.08 -8.62
C VAL A 25 6.78 9.15 -9.29
N ALA A 26 8.01 9.09 -8.78
CA ALA A 26 9.08 8.26 -9.35
C ALA A 26 8.80 6.75 -9.31
N ILE A 27 8.00 6.27 -8.35
CA ILE A 27 7.67 4.84 -8.24
C ILE A 27 6.47 4.41 -9.09
N GLU A 28 5.73 5.33 -9.71
CA GLU A 28 4.53 5.02 -10.51
C GLU A 28 4.76 3.88 -11.53
N PRO A 29 5.84 3.91 -12.35
CA PRO A 29 6.06 2.84 -13.32
C PRO A 29 6.20 1.45 -12.71
N ALA A 30 6.86 1.34 -11.55
CA ALA A 30 7.02 0.08 -10.84
C ALA A 30 5.70 -0.38 -10.21
N VAL A 31 4.95 0.53 -9.58
CA VAL A 31 3.63 0.25 -9.00
C VAL A 31 2.66 -0.27 -10.07
N CYS A 32 2.57 0.40 -11.20
CA CYS A 32 1.70 -0.01 -12.31
C CYS A 32 2.09 -1.37 -12.87
N ARG A 33 3.36 -1.57 -13.21
CA ARG A 33 3.87 -2.82 -13.78
C ARG A 33 3.63 -4.00 -12.85
N LEU A 34 3.99 -3.89 -11.57
CA LEU A 34 3.75 -4.96 -10.60
C LEU A 34 2.25 -5.28 -10.45
N THR A 35 1.40 -4.27 -10.44
CA THR A 35 -0.05 -4.46 -10.38
C THR A 35 -0.57 -5.24 -11.58
N GLU A 36 -0.14 -4.89 -12.79
CA GLU A 36 -0.49 -5.61 -14.02
C GLU A 36 0.03 -7.04 -14.03
N GLU A 37 1.30 -7.25 -13.63
CA GLU A 37 1.92 -8.56 -13.58
C GLU A 37 1.20 -9.51 -12.62
N PHE A 38 0.89 -9.07 -11.41
CA PHE A 38 0.18 -9.89 -10.43
C PHE A 38 -1.25 -10.19 -10.88
N ALA A 39 -1.99 -9.19 -11.35
CA ALA A 39 -3.33 -9.37 -11.88
C ALA A 39 -3.34 -10.30 -13.11
N GLY A 40 -2.36 -10.16 -14.00
CA GLY A 40 -2.21 -10.97 -15.21
C GLY A 40 -1.90 -12.45 -14.91
N ARG A 41 -1.16 -12.75 -13.84
CA ARG A 41 -0.87 -14.12 -13.39
C ARG A 41 -2.03 -14.75 -12.61
N GLY A 42 -3.08 -14.00 -12.29
CA GLY A 42 -4.20 -14.46 -11.47
C GLY A 42 -3.88 -14.53 -9.98
N ASP A 43 -2.86 -13.78 -9.52
CA ASP A 43 -2.59 -13.56 -8.10
C ASP A 43 -3.62 -12.61 -7.48
N PHE A 44 -3.73 -12.60 -6.17
CA PHE A 44 -4.69 -11.75 -5.48
C PHE A 44 -4.13 -10.34 -5.32
N VAL A 45 -4.71 -9.37 -6.02
CA VAL A 45 -4.32 -7.96 -5.94
C VAL A 45 -5.32 -7.19 -5.10
N VAL A 46 -4.82 -6.41 -4.15
CA VAL A 46 -5.62 -5.59 -3.24
C VAL A 46 -5.20 -4.12 -3.36
N MET A 47 -6.15 -3.25 -3.65
CA MET A 47 -6.01 -1.81 -3.45
C MET A 47 -6.44 -1.50 -2.01
N ALA A 48 -5.48 -1.34 -1.10
CA ALA A 48 -5.71 -0.99 0.29
C ALA A 48 -5.64 0.53 0.43
N VAL A 49 -6.81 1.18 0.42
CA VAL A 49 -6.93 2.64 0.28
C VAL A 49 -7.49 3.26 1.54
N ASP A 50 -6.76 4.21 2.08
CA ASP A 50 -7.14 4.97 3.27
C ASP A 50 -8.48 5.69 3.07
N LEU A 51 -9.29 5.71 4.11
CA LEU A 51 -10.61 6.31 4.10
C LEU A 51 -10.83 7.15 5.34
N HIS A 52 -11.02 8.43 5.14
CA HIS A 52 -11.38 9.37 6.18
C HIS A 52 -12.77 9.97 5.95
N GLU A 53 -13.44 10.31 7.05
CA GLU A 53 -14.69 11.07 7.01
C GLU A 53 -14.41 12.55 7.33
N GLN A 54 -15.11 13.44 6.66
CA GLN A 54 -14.96 14.87 6.91
C GLN A 54 -15.29 15.21 8.37
N GLY A 55 -14.30 15.78 9.08
CA GLY A 55 -14.51 16.27 10.45
C GLY A 55 -14.67 15.19 11.53
N ASP A 56 -14.25 13.94 11.27
CA ASP A 56 -14.27 12.88 12.28
C ASP A 56 -13.27 13.19 13.42
N PRO A 57 -13.76 13.49 14.63
CA PRO A 57 -12.89 13.81 15.76
C PRO A 57 -12.26 12.58 16.41
N TRP A 58 -12.73 11.38 16.05
CA TRP A 58 -12.32 10.11 16.67
C TRP A 58 -11.20 9.42 15.91
N HIS A 59 -11.00 9.79 14.63
CA HIS A 59 -9.90 9.23 13.85
C HIS A 59 -8.56 9.75 14.39
N PRO A 60 -7.59 8.87 14.71
CA PRO A 60 -6.33 9.28 15.34
C PRO A 60 -5.53 10.27 14.49
N GLU A 61 -5.58 10.15 13.17
CA GLU A 61 -4.84 11.01 12.24
C GLU A 61 -5.39 12.42 12.13
N THR A 62 -6.64 12.67 12.53
CA THR A 62 -7.24 14.00 12.49
C THR A 62 -6.44 15.06 13.29
N LYS A 63 -5.65 14.60 14.27
CA LYS A 63 -4.77 15.48 15.08
C LYS A 63 -3.34 15.56 14.57
N LEU A 64 -2.98 14.74 13.58
CA LEU A 64 -1.59 14.58 13.13
C LEU A 64 -1.37 15.18 11.74
N PHE A 65 -2.38 15.11 10.88
CA PHE A 65 -2.26 15.43 9.46
C PHE A 65 -3.43 16.31 8.99
N PRO A 66 -3.27 17.06 7.90
CA PRO A 66 -4.39 17.74 7.25
C PRO A 66 -5.40 16.70 6.72
N PRO A 67 -6.67 17.10 6.50
CA PRO A 67 -7.66 16.23 5.88
C PRO A 67 -7.18 15.70 4.53
N HIS A 68 -7.22 14.38 4.37
CA HIS A 68 -6.80 13.67 3.15
C HIS A 68 -7.62 12.40 2.95
N ASN A 69 -7.62 11.84 1.77
CA ASN A 69 -8.37 10.64 1.39
C ASN A 69 -9.81 10.63 1.90
N LEU A 70 -10.47 11.80 1.83
CA LEU A 70 -11.85 11.94 2.28
C LEU A 70 -12.81 11.18 1.37
N ARG A 71 -13.81 10.55 1.96
CA ARG A 71 -14.86 9.83 1.23
C ARG A 71 -15.45 10.69 0.11
N GLY A 72 -15.50 10.13 -1.11
CA GLY A 72 -16.14 10.73 -2.27
C GLY A 72 -15.37 11.88 -2.92
N THR A 73 -14.14 12.15 -2.49
CA THR A 73 -13.29 13.18 -3.12
C THR A 73 -12.37 12.62 -4.19
N ALA A 74 -11.94 13.48 -5.12
CA ALA A 74 -10.94 13.13 -6.13
C ALA A 74 -9.57 12.81 -5.52
N GLY A 75 -9.26 13.35 -4.34
CA GLY A 75 -8.01 13.07 -3.62
C GLY A 75 -7.84 11.60 -3.27
N ARG A 76 -8.94 10.90 -3.06
CA ARG A 76 -8.95 9.46 -2.72
C ARG A 76 -8.91 8.55 -3.95
N GLN A 77 -8.97 9.06 -5.15
CA GLN A 77 -8.82 8.26 -6.37
C GLN A 77 -7.36 7.80 -6.53
N LEU A 78 -7.16 6.66 -7.17
CA LEU A 78 -5.82 6.18 -7.50
C LEU A 78 -5.09 7.18 -8.38
N TYR A 79 -3.79 7.32 -8.17
CA TYR A 79 -2.98 8.29 -8.89
C TYR A 79 -2.65 7.82 -10.30
N GLY A 80 -2.70 8.76 -11.23
CA GLY A 80 -2.14 8.65 -12.56
C GLY A 80 -2.53 7.38 -13.32
N LYS A 81 -1.54 6.69 -13.88
CA LYS A 81 -1.72 5.45 -14.65
C LYS A 81 -2.23 4.27 -13.83
N LEU A 82 -2.03 4.29 -12.50
CA LEU A 82 -2.58 3.22 -11.67
C LEU A 82 -4.12 3.18 -11.71
N ALA A 83 -4.77 4.33 -11.89
CA ALA A 83 -6.22 4.37 -12.07
C ALA A 83 -6.65 3.62 -13.34
N GLU A 84 -5.93 3.82 -14.46
CA GLU A 84 -6.20 3.12 -15.72
C GLU A 84 -5.95 1.61 -15.60
N VAL A 85 -4.85 1.22 -14.92
CA VAL A 85 -4.53 -0.19 -14.64
C VAL A 85 -5.63 -0.84 -13.81
N TYR A 86 -6.13 -0.15 -12.78
CA TYR A 86 -7.23 -0.63 -11.96
C TYR A 86 -8.51 -0.80 -12.79
N GLU A 87 -8.91 0.20 -13.56
CA GLU A 87 -10.10 0.16 -14.40
C GLU A 87 -10.06 -1.02 -15.40
N GLY A 88 -8.91 -1.24 -16.01
CA GLY A 88 -8.69 -2.37 -16.94
C GLY A 88 -8.72 -3.76 -16.27
N ASN A 89 -8.59 -3.84 -14.94
CA ASN A 89 -8.52 -5.07 -14.17
C ASN A 89 -9.50 -5.11 -12.99
N ALA A 90 -10.51 -4.26 -12.95
CA ALA A 90 -11.39 -4.07 -11.78
C ALA A 90 -12.06 -5.36 -11.29
N GLU A 91 -12.39 -6.30 -12.20
CA GLU A 91 -12.97 -7.60 -11.85
C GLU A 91 -11.99 -8.54 -11.14
N ARG A 92 -10.68 -8.28 -11.22
CA ARG A 92 -9.60 -9.11 -10.67
C ARG A 92 -8.92 -8.48 -9.47
N ILE A 93 -9.15 -7.19 -9.22
CA ILE A 93 -8.53 -6.42 -8.16
C ILE A 93 -9.55 -6.14 -7.07
N TYR A 94 -9.20 -6.51 -5.85
CA TYR A 94 -10.04 -6.26 -4.68
C TYR A 94 -9.79 -4.85 -4.15
N TRP A 95 -10.81 -4.00 -4.16
CA TRP A 95 -10.78 -2.71 -3.50
C TRP A 95 -11.13 -2.87 -2.03
N MET A 96 -10.26 -2.35 -1.14
CA MET A 96 -10.46 -2.43 0.29
C MET A 96 -10.25 -1.06 0.95
N ASP A 97 -11.27 -0.58 1.63
CA ASP A 97 -11.15 0.61 2.47
C ASP A 97 -10.46 0.25 3.77
N LYS A 98 -9.46 1.05 4.15
CA LYS A 98 -8.83 0.96 5.46
C LYS A 98 -8.94 2.29 6.20
N THR A 99 -8.96 2.27 7.52
CA THR A 99 -9.10 3.44 8.38
C THR A 99 -7.99 3.55 9.42
N ARG A 100 -6.92 2.80 9.24
CA ARG A 100 -5.71 2.81 10.06
C ARG A 100 -4.51 2.60 9.15
N TYR A 101 -3.29 2.85 9.65
CA TYR A 101 -2.07 2.66 8.86
C TYR A 101 -1.96 1.25 8.29
N SER A 102 -2.12 0.24 9.15
CA SER A 102 -2.05 -1.14 8.70
C SER A 102 -3.27 -1.54 7.87
N ALA A 103 -3.02 -2.16 6.73
CA ALA A 103 -4.05 -2.75 5.89
C ALA A 103 -4.79 -3.94 6.56
N PHE A 104 -4.25 -4.49 7.65
CA PHE A 104 -4.91 -5.55 8.42
C PHE A 104 -5.83 -5.02 9.52
N CYS A 105 -5.62 -3.77 9.95
CA CYS A 105 -6.31 -3.24 11.12
C CYS A 105 -7.77 -2.87 10.82
N GLY A 106 -8.70 -3.67 11.35
CA GLY A 106 -10.14 -3.43 11.19
C GLY A 106 -10.69 -3.71 9.78
N THR A 107 -9.96 -4.47 8.97
CA THR A 107 -10.35 -4.88 7.62
C THR A 107 -10.58 -6.39 7.54
N ASP A 108 -11.05 -6.84 6.39
CA ASP A 108 -11.20 -8.27 6.10
C ASP A 108 -9.98 -8.89 5.39
N LEU A 109 -8.86 -8.16 5.29
CA LEU A 109 -7.67 -8.60 4.53
C LEU A 109 -7.19 -9.99 4.96
N GLU A 110 -7.01 -10.20 6.26
CA GLU A 110 -6.54 -11.51 6.76
C GLU A 110 -7.47 -12.64 6.36
N LEU A 111 -8.79 -12.44 6.49
CA LEU A 111 -9.79 -13.41 6.09
C LEU A 111 -9.65 -13.74 4.60
N LYS A 112 -9.54 -12.69 3.74
CA LYS A 112 -9.38 -12.84 2.30
C LYS A 112 -8.12 -13.58 1.90
N LEU A 113 -7.01 -13.36 2.61
CA LEU A 113 -5.75 -14.07 2.37
C LEU A 113 -5.85 -15.54 2.80
N ARG A 114 -6.40 -15.80 4.01
CA ARG A 114 -6.52 -17.16 4.56
C ARG A 114 -7.46 -18.06 3.74
N GLU A 115 -8.62 -17.55 3.32
CA GLU A 115 -9.57 -18.32 2.52
C GLU A 115 -9.02 -18.74 1.16
N ARG A 116 -7.99 -18.02 0.64
CA ARG A 116 -7.26 -18.33 -0.60
C ARG A 116 -6.00 -19.16 -0.39
N GLY A 117 -5.68 -19.53 0.86
CA GLY A 117 -4.46 -20.26 1.19
C GLY A 117 -3.18 -19.46 0.94
N ILE A 118 -3.26 -18.12 0.87
CA ILE A 118 -2.12 -17.24 0.63
C ILE A 118 -1.26 -17.20 1.88
N ARG A 119 0.04 -17.35 1.71
CA ARG A 119 1.04 -17.30 2.79
C ARG A 119 2.07 -16.19 2.59
N GLU A 120 2.20 -15.68 1.39
CA GLU A 120 3.15 -14.64 1.04
C GLU A 120 2.41 -13.38 0.56
N VAL A 121 2.79 -12.24 1.14
CA VAL A 121 2.27 -10.92 0.77
C VAL A 121 3.39 -10.04 0.23
N HIS A 122 3.12 -9.39 -0.88
CA HIS A 122 4.00 -8.43 -1.52
C HIS A 122 3.44 -7.02 -1.27
N LEU A 123 4.27 -6.11 -0.76
CA LEU A 123 3.86 -4.78 -0.36
C LEU A 123 4.48 -3.72 -1.25
N ILE A 124 3.65 -2.81 -1.75
CA ILE A 124 4.04 -1.63 -2.52
C ILE A 124 3.17 -0.42 -2.12
N GLY A 125 3.60 0.77 -2.50
CA GLY A 125 2.85 2.01 -2.26
C GLY A 125 3.49 2.94 -1.25
N VAL A 126 2.70 3.67 -0.48
CA VAL A 126 3.15 4.75 0.43
C VAL A 126 2.43 4.73 1.77
N CYS A 127 3.01 5.31 2.84
CA CYS A 127 4.41 5.66 3.00
C CYS A 127 5.19 4.45 3.53
N THR A 128 6.43 4.28 3.08
CA THR A 128 7.29 3.14 3.46
C THR A 128 7.39 2.94 4.97
N ASP A 129 7.57 4.02 5.72
CA ASP A 129 7.77 4.05 7.18
C ASP A 129 6.47 4.24 7.99
N ILE A 130 5.31 4.29 7.32
CA ILE A 130 4.01 4.42 7.99
C ILE A 130 3.08 3.26 7.57
N CYS A 131 2.26 3.42 6.54
CA CYS A 131 1.25 2.42 6.20
C CYS A 131 1.87 1.10 5.72
N VAL A 132 2.94 1.15 4.92
CA VAL A 132 3.68 -0.06 4.49
C VAL A 132 4.32 -0.75 5.69
N LEU A 133 5.01 0.02 6.56
CA LEU A 133 5.64 -0.52 7.77
C LEU A 133 4.63 -1.22 8.69
N HIS A 134 3.54 -0.53 9.02
CA HIS A 134 2.54 -1.10 9.93
C HIS A 134 1.85 -2.33 9.33
N THR A 135 1.61 -2.34 8.02
CA THR A 135 1.11 -3.51 7.31
C THR A 135 2.10 -4.67 7.36
N ALA A 136 3.40 -4.40 7.16
CA ALA A 136 4.45 -5.41 7.25
C ALA A 136 4.59 -6.00 8.66
N VAL A 137 4.50 -5.15 9.71
CA VAL A 137 4.54 -5.59 11.11
C VAL A 137 3.36 -6.52 11.42
N ASP A 138 2.15 -6.16 10.99
CA ASP A 138 0.98 -7.02 11.19
C ASP A 138 1.07 -8.32 10.37
N ALA A 139 1.57 -8.27 9.15
CA ALA A 139 1.83 -9.45 8.33
C ALA A 139 2.79 -10.42 9.04
N TYR A 140 3.92 -9.89 9.59
CA TYR A 140 4.88 -10.64 10.38
C TYR A 140 4.23 -11.31 11.60
N ASN A 141 3.49 -10.54 12.41
CA ASN A 141 2.81 -11.05 13.60
C ASN A 141 1.75 -12.12 13.29
N LYS A 142 1.19 -12.09 12.08
CA LYS A 142 0.21 -13.05 11.58
C LYS A 142 0.84 -14.24 10.85
N GLY A 143 2.17 -14.30 10.74
CA GLY A 143 2.92 -15.41 10.15
C GLY A 143 2.82 -15.46 8.62
N PHE A 144 2.73 -14.32 7.96
CA PHE A 144 2.89 -14.23 6.50
C PHE A 144 4.38 -14.03 6.15
N ASP A 145 4.80 -14.65 5.06
CA ASP A 145 6.05 -14.29 4.40
C ASP A 145 5.87 -12.93 3.70
N ILE A 146 6.89 -12.09 3.73
CA ILE A 146 6.77 -10.70 3.29
C ILE A 146 7.83 -10.40 2.22
N THR A 147 7.40 -9.85 1.11
CA THR A 147 8.26 -9.24 0.10
C THR A 147 7.91 -7.75 -0.04
N VAL A 148 8.91 -6.88 -0.01
CA VAL A 148 8.78 -5.44 -0.25
C VAL A 148 9.63 -5.07 -1.46
N TYR A 149 9.05 -4.33 -2.40
CA TYR A 149 9.77 -3.82 -3.56
C TYR A 149 10.32 -2.43 -3.27
N GLU A 150 11.63 -2.31 -3.08
CA GLU A 150 12.27 -1.04 -2.70
C GLU A 150 12.11 0.08 -3.75
N ASP A 151 11.92 -0.28 -5.01
CA ASP A 151 11.65 0.64 -6.13
C ASP A 151 10.15 0.90 -6.38
N ALA A 152 9.27 0.32 -5.54
CA ALA A 152 7.82 0.53 -5.60
C ALA A 152 7.22 0.98 -4.26
N VAL A 153 8.06 1.45 -3.33
CA VAL A 153 7.65 2.10 -2.08
C VAL A 153 8.34 3.46 -1.94
N ALA A 154 7.65 4.44 -1.37
CA ALA A 154 8.19 5.77 -1.14
C ALA A 154 7.67 6.38 0.17
N SER A 155 8.35 7.41 0.66
CA SER A 155 7.92 8.22 1.80
C SER A 155 8.36 9.67 1.62
N PHE A 156 7.63 10.59 2.27
CA PHE A 156 8.04 12.00 2.39
C PHE A 156 9.22 12.21 3.36
N ASN A 157 9.55 11.19 4.16
CA ASN A 157 10.68 11.18 5.08
C ASN A 157 11.78 10.24 4.56
N PRO A 158 12.88 10.75 3.93
CA PRO A 158 13.94 9.91 3.39
C PRO A 158 14.66 9.06 4.45
N GLU A 159 14.85 9.59 5.66
CA GLU A 159 15.47 8.85 6.75
C GLU A 159 14.57 7.73 7.24
N GLY A 160 13.27 8.01 7.39
CA GLY A 160 12.26 7.02 7.75
C GLY A 160 12.14 5.91 6.70
N HIS A 161 12.17 6.29 5.41
CA HIS A 161 12.18 5.33 4.30
C HIS A 161 13.38 4.38 4.39
N ALA A 162 14.59 4.92 4.50
CA ALA A 162 15.83 4.12 4.58
C ALA A 162 15.84 3.21 5.81
N TRP A 163 15.41 3.75 6.97
CA TRP A 163 15.28 2.99 8.21
C TRP A 163 14.28 1.84 8.06
N ALA A 164 13.10 2.09 7.50
CA ALA A 164 12.07 1.08 7.33
C ALA A 164 12.53 -0.07 6.41
N LEU A 165 13.21 0.22 5.30
CA LEU A 165 13.80 -0.81 4.43
C LEU A 165 14.81 -1.68 5.18
N GLY A 166 15.63 -1.08 6.05
CA GLY A 166 16.53 -1.80 6.93
C GLY A 166 15.79 -2.67 7.95
N HIS A 167 14.75 -2.12 8.57
CA HIS A 167 13.90 -2.80 9.55
C HIS A 167 13.17 -4.00 8.95
N PHE A 168 12.64 -3.89 7.74
CA PHE A 168 12.01 -5.01 7.03
C PHE A 168 12.97 -6.20 6.92
N ARG A 169 14.23 -5.95 6.50
CA ARG A 169 15.24 -7.00 6.37
C ARG A 169 15.65 -7.59 7.72
N SER A 170 16.01 -6.73 8.66
CA SER A 170 16.69 -7.16 9.90
C SER A 170 15.75 -7.64 10.99
N SER A 171 14.54 -7.10 11.07
CA SER A 171 13.62 -7.36 12.18
C SER A 171 12.40 -8.18 11.77
N LEU A 172 11.91 -8.01 10.54
CA LEU A 172 10.76 -8.75 10.04
C LEU A 172 11.15 -9.94 9.14
N GLY A 173 12.43 -10.08 8.81
CA GLY A 173 12.90 -11.14 7.91
C GLY A 173 12.31 -11.04 6.50
N ALA A 174 11.84 -9.86 6.12
CA ALA A 174 11.23 -9.64 4.83
C ALA A 174 12.25 -9.67 3.68
N ASN A 175 11.84 -10.18 2.54
CA ASN A 175 12.58 -10.10 1.31
C ASN A 175 12.41 -8.70 0.70
N VAL A 176 13.47 -7.88 0.72
CA VAL A 176 13.44 -6.53 0.16
C VAL A 176 14.25 -6.53 -1.12
N ILE A 177 13.57 -6.41 -2.24
CA ILE A 177 14.11 -6.58 -3.58
C ILE A 177 13.81 -5.39 -4.48
N ASN A 178 14.58 -5.28 -5.57
CA ASN A 178 14.26 -4.36 -6.66
C ASN A 178 13.51 -5.12 -7.74
N SER A 179 12.34 -4.62 -8.16
CA SER A 179 11.45 -5.29 -9.10
C SER A 179 12.02 -5.43 -10.52
N GLN A 180 13.10 -4.71 -10.86
CA GLN A 180 13.76 -4.78 -12.17
C GLN A 180 14.92 -5.78 -12.19
N ARG A 181 15.29 -6.37 -11.04
CA ARG A 181 16.45 -7.26 -10.90
C ARG A 181 16.08 -8.70 -10.55
N GLY A 182 14.79 -9.02 -10.62
CA GLY A 182 14.25 -10.35 -10.37
C GLY A 182 14.17 -11.22 -11.61
#